data_debcaaf04a8e3c85383c79d6f1017500
#
_entry.id   debcaaf04a8e3c85383c79d6f1017500
#
_cell.length_a   1.000
_cell.length_b   1.000
_cell.length_c   1.000
_cell.angle_alpha   90.00
_cell.angle_beta   90.00
_cell.angle_gamma   90.00
#
_symmetry.space_group_name_H-M   'P 1'
#
loop_
_entity.id
_entity.type
_entity.pdbx_description
1 polymer ?
#
loop_
_entity_poly.entity_id
_entity_poly.type
_entity_poly.pdbx_seq_one_letter_code
_entity_poly.pdbx_strand_id
1 'polypeptide(L)'
;MKKTTSSLMQDRQFRRYFTFLFFFCFLLIAAAILLSYSMTNAAKTMLFDHDQSVASSLLTQGVPESVIATALTETAPDTKEGADLLLKIGIRPALETKLLPPLRLFQMKAGYSSMTAILPICLLLLGVSLLFLLKREQLYIHASSVIDRYTANDYSSRLPQTNEGAVYQMFSSIDRLATMLQAQNEAAQHSKVFLRNTISDISHQLKTPLAALSMYQEIMENEPDHPAVIRTFTAKTGAALRRMEQLIGSLLKITRLDAGNILFDKQICPLPQLISQAVSELTTRADDEGKLLLTEGPKDASLLCDPSWTAEAIGNLVKNALDHTSSGATIRIIWDSSPLHTRIRICDNGDGIAPEDIHHIFKRFYRSNQSSDMPGIGLGLPLAKSIVEGQDGTISVQSTPYAETVFTLLFSPYKIVS
;
A
#
# COMPACT_ATOMS: atom_id res chain seq x y z
N MET A 1 12.00 15.44 23.51
CA MET A 1 12.04 16.80 22.95
C MET A 1 13.13 17.06 21.89
N LYS A 2 14.32 16.45 21.91
CA LYS A 2 15.38 16.69 20.90
C LYS A 2 15.11 16.13 19.48
N LYS A 3 14.22 15.15 19.30
CA LYS A 3 13.88 14.56 17.99
C LYS A 3 12.85 15.36 17.17
N THR A 4 12.03 16.17 17.82
CA THR A 4 10.96 16.95 17.18
C THR A 4 11.47 18.23 16.50
N THR A 5 12.51 18.86 17.04
CA THR A 5 13.11 20.06 16.42
C THR A 5 13.93 19.75 15.17
N SER A 6 14.52 18.53 15.07
CA SER A 6 15.26 18.08 13.88
C SER A 6 14.34 17.86 12.67
N SER A 7 13.11 17.38 12.87
CA SER A 7 12.18 17.08 11.75
C SER A 7 11.54 18.34 11.17
N LEU A 8 11.32 19.38 11.98
CA LEU A 8 10.78 20.66 11.53
C LEU A 8 11.79 21.43 10.65
N MET A 9 13.10 21.29 10.93
CA MET A 9 14.17 21.91 10.11
C MET A 9 14.41 21.19 8.79
N GLN A 10 13.94 19.96 8.61
CA GLN A 10 14.04 19.21 7.35
C GLN A 10 12.98 19.63 6.33
N ASP A 11 11.91 20.30 6.76
CA ASP A 11 10.91 20.83 5.84
C ASP A 11 11.48 22.03 5.06
N ARG A 12 11.59 21.86 3.73
CA ARG A 12 12.14 22.88 2.81
C ARG A 12 11.32 24.18 2.83
N GLN A 13 10.01 24.09 3.08
CA GLN A 13 9.14 25.27 3.20
C GLN A 13 9.36 25.97 4.55
N PHE A 14 9.53 25.22 5.62
CA PHE A 14 9.81 25.73 6.95
C PHE A 14 11.19 26.42 6.99
N ARG A 15 12.22 25.84 6.38
CA ARG A 15 13.54 26.48 6.23
C ARG A 15 13.46 27.81 5.47
N ARG A 16 12.71 27.86 4.35
CA ARG A 16 12.51 29.10 3.59
C ARG A 16 11.79 30.16 4.40
N TYR A 17 10.79 29.81 5.18
CA TYR A 17 10.09 30.74 6.08
C TYR A 17 11.02 31.26 7.18
N PHE A 18 11.82 30.41 7.81
CA PHE A 18 12.80 30.79 8.83
C PHE A 18 13.93 31.66 8.26
N THR A 19 14.47 31.32 7.09
CA THR A 19 15.47 32.21 6.43
C THR A 19 14.88 33.56 6.10
N PHE A 20 13.64 33.61 5.65
CA PHE A 20 12.93 34.87 5.44
C PHE A 20 12.75 35.66 6.75
N LEU A 21 12.31 35.01 7.81
CA LEU A 21 12.16 35.64 9.12
C LEU A 21 13.49 36.18 9.66
N PHE A 22 14.57 35.42 9.50
CA PHE A 22 15.93 35.84 9.88
C PHE A 22 16.39 37.06 9.07
N PHE A 23 16.20 37.04 7.75
CA PHE A 23 16.51 38.16 6.87
C PHE A 23 15.67 39.40 7.25
N PHE A 24 14.40 39.19 7.60
CA PHE A 24 13.51 40.24 8.08
C PHE A 24 14.00 40.87 9.38
N CYS A 25 14.42 40.08 10.38
CA CYS A 25 15.02 40.60 11.62
C CYS A 25 16.30 41.38 11.31
N PHE A 26 17.13 40.93 10.40
CA PHE A 26 18.32 41.66 9.95
C PHE A 26 17.95 43.00 9.34
N LEU A 27 16.92 43.04 8.50
CA LEU A 27 16.44 44.25 7.82
C LEU A 27 15.83 45.25 8.86
N LEU A 28 15.16 44.77 9.89
CA LEU A 28 14.69 45.61 11.01
C LEU A 28 15.86 46.23 11.78
N ILE A 29 16.91 45.46 12.07
CA ILE A 29 18.11 45.94 12.76
C ILE A 29 18.80 47.01 11.89
N ALA A 30 18.94 46.77 10.58
CA ALA A 30 19.53 47.70 9.63
C ALA A 30 18.68 49.00 9.54
N ALA A 31 17.35 48.89 9.52
CA ALA A 31 16.44 50.02 9.57
C ALA A 31 16.55 50.83 10.88
N ALA A 32 16.70 50.15 12.00
CA ALA A 32 16.88 50.81 13.34
C ALA A 32 18.21 51.61 13.38
N ILE A 33 19.28 51.03 12.83
CA ILE A 33 20.59 51.73 12.73
C ILE A 33 20.49 52.96 11.81
N LEU A 34 19.86 52.82 10.64
CA LEU A 34 19.67 53.89 9.66
C LEU A 34 18.80 55.01 10.30
N LEU A 35 17.76 54.65 11.06
CA LEU A 35 16.90 55.55 11.78
C LEU A 35 17.68 56.32 12.85
N SER A 36 18.50 55.63 13.64
CA SER A 36 19.37 56.22 14.63
C SER A 36 20.33 57.26 14.02
N TYR A 37 20.94 56.90 12.90
CA TYR A 37 21.83 57.79 12.13
C TYR A 37 21.06 59.01 11.59
N SER A 38 19.88 58.82 11.01
CA SER A 38 19.02 59.90 10.52
C SER A 38 18.60 60.86 11.64
N MET A 39 18.23 60.29 12.79
CA MET A 39 17.88 61.09 14.00
C MET A 39 19.07 61.89 14.51
N THR A 40 20.25 61.31 14.57
CA THR A 40 21.47 62.00 14.99
C THR A 40 21.83 63.15 14.03
N ASN A 41 21.71 62.95 12.73
CA ASN A 41 21.91 64.01 11.75
C ASN A 41 20.86 65.14 11.85
N ALA A 42 19.58 64.76 12.05
CA ALA A 42 18.52 65.75 12.23
C ALA A 42 18.72 66.57 13.51
N ALA A 43 19.17 65.95 14.62
CA ALA A 43 19.51 66.63 15.86
C ALA A 43 20.70 67.59 15.66
N LYS A 44 21.77 67.14 14.94
CA LYS A 44 22.92 67.94 14.61
C LYS A 44 22.52 69.20 13.80
N THR A 45 21.70 69.03 12.76
CA THR A 45 21.19 70.17 11.96
C THR A 45 20.35 71.12 12.82
N MET A 46 19.50 70.59 13.70
CA MET A 46 18.69 71.40 14.61
C MET A 46 19.54 72.26 15.59
N LEU A 47 20.60 71.65 16.14
CA LEU A 47 21.54 72.38 17.01
C LEU A 47 22.27 73.47 16.22
N PHE A 48 22.77 73.10 15.02
CA PHE A 48 23.47 74.08 14.16
C PHE A 48 22.57 75.28 13.77
N ASP A 49 21.32 75.03 13.36
CA ASP A 49 20.35 76.07 13.00
C ASP A 49 20.02 76.99 14.19
N HIS A 50 19.93 76.37 15.39
CA HIS A 50 19.69 77.10 16.65
C HIS A 50 20.89 78.01 16.99
N ASP A 51 22.12 77.45 16.99
CA ASP A 51 23.34 78.20 17.31
C ASP A 51 23.61 79.30 16.27
N GLN A 52 23.32 79.06 14.99
CA GLN A 52 23.41 80.08 13.94
C GLN A 52 22.40 81.23 14.21
N SER A 53 21.17 80.90 14.59
CA SER A 53 20.14 81.90 14.92
C SER A 53 20.52 82.74 16.14
N VAL A 54 21.07 82.10 17.18
CA VAL A 54 21.55 82.76 18.40
C VAL A 54 22.74 83.66 18.08
N ALA A 55 23.73 83.16 17.33
CA ALA A 55 24.89 83.93 16.90
C ALA A 55 24.52 85.16 16.06
N SER A 56 23.60 84.99 15.09
CA SER A 56 23.10 86.09 14.25
C SER A 56 22.40 87.17 15.08
N SER A 57 21.59 86.76 16.08
CA SER A 57 20.90 87.68 17.01
C SER A 57 21.87 88.42 17.87
N LEU A 58 22.92 87.78 18.38
CA LEU A 58 23.93 88.43 19.24
C LEU A 58 24.83 89.37 18.39
N LEU A 59 25.17 89.02 17.15
CA LEU A 59 25.89 89.93 16.28
C LEU A 59 25.10 91.21 15.97
N THR A 60 23.80 91.11 15.72
CA THR A 60 22.96 92.30 15.48
C THR A 60 22.81 93.20 16.70
N GLN A 61 23.01 92.61 17.93
CA GLN A 61 23.03 93.35 19.17
C GLN A 61 24.41 93.97 19.50
N GLY A 62 25.41 93.76 18.62
CA GLY A 62 26.76 94.35 18.76
C GLY A 62 27.68 93.64 19.73
N VAL A 63 27.39 92.35 20.05
CA VAL A 63 28.29 91.53 20.85
C VAL A 63 29.53 91.14 20.04
N PRO A 64 30.75 91.25 20.60
CA PRO A 64 31.99 90.90 19.84
C PRO A 64 32.03 89.45 19.44
N GLU A 65 32.54 89.18 18.20
CA GLU A 65 32.62 87.79 17.66
C GLU A 65 33.37 86.81 18.57
N SER A 66 34.44 87.29 19.27
CA SER A 66 35.19 86.43 20.23
C SER A 66 34.37 85.94 21.37
N VAL A 67 33.47 86.78 21.89
CA VAL A 67 32.58 86.41 23.00
C VAL A 67 31.51 85.40 22.53
N ILE A 68 31.00 85.59 21.30
CA ILE A 68 30.01 84.66 20.71
C ILE A 68 30.69 83.31 20.43
N ALA A 69 31.89 83.33 19.89
CA ALA A 69 32.64 82.10 19.61
C ALA A 69 32.92 81.31 20.92
N THR A 70 33.38 81.97 21.95
CA THR A 70 33.60 81.34 23.26
C THR A 70 32.29 80.78 23.85
N ALA A 71 31.20 81.51 23.77
CA ALA A 71 29.90 81.07 24.29
C ALA A 71 29.31 79.85 23.56
N LEU A 72 29.64 79.68 22.25
CA LEU A 72 29.19 78.55 21.45
C LEU A 72 30.11 77.32 21.53
N THR A 73 31.41 77.50 21.83
CA THR A 73 32.40 76.40 21.85
C THR A 73 32.75 75.93 23.25
N GLU A 74 32.68 76.78 24.29
CA GLU A 74 32.97 76.43 25.68
C GLU A 74 31.68 76.11 26.43
N THR A 75 31.59 74.88 26.89
CA THR A 75 30.49 74.47 27.80
C THR A 75 30.81 75.02 29.19
N ALA A 76 30.23 76.14 29.55
CA ALA A 76 30.32 76.64 30.94
C ALA A 76 29.68 75.60 31.87
N PRO A 77 30.28 75.40 33.06
CA PRO A 77 29.61 74.61 34.10
C PRO A 77 28.27 75.15 34.39
N ASP A 78 27.26 74.28 34.61
CA ASP A 78 25.86 74.63 34.88
C ASP A 78 25.79 75.59 36.07
N THR A 79 25.63 76.87 35.79
CA THR A 79 25.54 77.89 36.83
C THR A 79 24.08 78.18 37.13
N LYS A 80 23.76 78.31 38.40
CA LYS A 80 22.39 78.66 38.86
C LYS A 80 21.87 79.90 38.14
N GLU A 81 22.75 80.85 37.80
CA GLU A 81 22.44 82.09 37.07
C GLU A 81 21.86 81.82 35.65
N GLY A 82 22.41 80.84 34.88
CA GLY A 82 21.88 80.45 33.59
C GLY A 82 20.49 79.85 33.69
N ALA A 83 20.30 78.95 34.65
CA ALA A 83 19.00 78.38 34.92
C ALA A 83 17.93 79.37 35.33
N ASP A 84 18.32 80.34 36.22
CA ASP A 84 17.43 81.43 36.67
C ASP A 84 17.06 82.35 35.51
N LEU A 85 17.97 82.62 34.58
CA LEU A 85 17.69 83.42 33.40
C LEU A 85 16.66 82.72 32.49
N LEU A 86 16.84 81.45 32.24
CA LEU A 86 15.91 80.66 31.43
C LEU A 86 14.52 80.63 32.06
N LEU A 87 14.44 80.50 33.40
CA LEU A 87 13.19 80.55 34.16
C LEU A 87 12.49 81.93 34.05
N LYS A 88 13.25 83.01 34.08
CA LYS A 88 12.72 84.38 33.95
C LYS A 88 12.12 84.69 32.59
N ILE A 89 12.68 84.07 31.49
CA ILE A 89 12.17 84.16 30.10
C ILE A 89 11.12 83.10 29.78
N GLY A 90 10.71 82.30 30.84
CA GLY A 90 9.62 81.31 30.71
C GLY A 90 10.05 79.92 30.12
N ILE A 91 11.31 79.70 29.95
CA ILE A 91 11.84 78.35 29.44
C ILE A 91 12.08 77.45 30.63
N ARG A 92 11.20 76.45 30.84
CA ARG A 92 11.28 75.49 31.94
C ARG A 92 11.53 74.11 31.38
N PRO A 93 12.24 73.22 32.09
CA PRO A 93 12.45 71.80 31.63
C PRO A 93 11.15 71.05 31.38
N ALA A 94 10.07 71.43 32.00
CA ALA A 94 8.72 70.87 31.89
C ALA A 94 7.86 71.50 30.77
N LEU A 95 8.42 72.40 29.93
CA LEU A 95 7.70 72.98 28.80
C LEU A 95 7.28 71.91 27.82
N GLU A 96 6.01 71.93 27.39
CA GLU A 96 5.56 71.02 26.33
C GLU A 96 6.38 71.26 25.05
N THR A 97 6.85 70.19 24.45
CA THR A 97 7.63 70.19 23.21
C THR A 97 6.94 70.91 22.04
N LYS A 98 5.61 71.07 22.11
CA LYS A 98 4.79 71.82 21.15
C LYS A 98 5.07 73.32 21.16
N LEU A 99 5.56 73.85 22.28
CA LEU A 99 5.89 75.29 22.45
C LEU A 99 7.29 75.65 22.04
N LEU A 100 8.09 74.61 21.69
CA LEU A 100 9.46 74.81 21.20
C LEU A 100 9.50 74.45 19.70
N PRO A 101 9.46 75.43 18.77
CA PRO A 101 9.36 75.20 17.33
C PRO A 101 10.45 74.27 16.76
N PRO A 102 11.74 74.34 17.16
CA PRO A 102 12.79 73.46 16.69
C PRO A 102 12.55 72.01 17.05
N LEU A 103 12.10 71.74 18.30
CA LEU A 103 11.81 70.40 18.75
C LEU A 103 10.59 69.75 18.07
N ARG A 104 9.58 70.56 17.77
CA ARG A 104 8.41 70.12 17.01
C ARG A 104 8.75 69.68 15.61
N LEU A 105 9.58 70.48 14.91
CA LEU A 105 10.08 70.13 13.55
C LEU A 105 10.93 68.86 13.57
N PHE A 106 11.78 68.68 14.58
CA PHE A 106 12.56 67.50 14.80
C PHE A 106 11.67 66.25 15.02
N GLN A 107 10.69 66.35 15.92
CA GLN A 107 9.76 65.24 16.17
C GLN A 107 8.96 64.83 14.93
N MET A 108 8.49 65.78 14.14
CA MET A 108 7.79 65.53 12.88
C MET A 108 8.70 64.80 11.87
N LYS A 109 9.93 65.31 11.63
CA LYS A 109 10.90 64.70 10.72
C LYS A 109 11.30 63.30 11.19
N ALA A 110 11.57 63.10 12.47
CA ALA A 110 11.91 61.83 13.07
C ALA A 110 10.74 60.81 12.97
N GLY A 111 9.49 61.28 13.23
CA GLY A 111 8.29 60.46 13.08
C GLY A 111 8.06 60.00 11.63
N TYR A 112 8.19 60.89 10.66
CA TYR A 112 8.05 60.53 9.24
C TYR A 112 9.17 59.57 8.78
N SER A 113 10.42 59.79 9.17
CA SER A 113 11.54 58.89 8.79
C SER A 113 11.36 57.48 9.43
N SER A 114 10.89 57.38 10.65
CA SER A 114 10.60 56.08 11.29
C SER A 114 9.45 55.36 10.61
N MET A 115 8.38 56.05 10.28
CA MET A 115 7.20 55.47 9.64
C MET A 115 7.51 54.97 8.23
N THR A 116 8.26 55.75 7.44
CA THR A 116 8.69 55.35 6.07
C THR A 116 9.66 54.17 6.08
N ALA A 117 10.48 54.01 7.10
CA ALA A 117 11.41 52.89 7.23
C ALA A 117 10.72 51.58 7.69
N ILE A 118 9.83 51.66 8.64
CA ILE A 118 9.24 50.47 9.30
C ILE A 118 8.00 49.95 8.59
N LEU A 119 7.13 50.82 8.07
CA LEU A 119 5.87 50.43 7.45
C LEU A 119 6.02 49.43 6.27
N PRO A 120 6.90 49.66 5.26
CA PRO A 120 7.07 48.74 4.14
C PRO A 120 7.59 47.37 4.58
N ILE A 121 8.43 47.34 5.63
CA ILE A 121 8.96 46.09 6.18
C ILE A 121 7.84 45.26 6.85
N CYS A 122 6.96 45.92 7.62
CA CYS A 122 5.79 45.26 8.21
C CYS A 122 4.82 44.73 7.15
N LEU A 123 4.55 45.49 6.09
CA LEU A 123 3.67 45.08 5.00
C LEU A 123 4.26 43.85 4.23
N LEU A 124 5.56 43.84 4.00
CA LEU A 124 6.25 42.73 3.35
C LEU A 124 6.16 41.45 4.19
N LEU A 125 6.34 41.55 5.50
CA LEU A 125 6.20 40.41 6.43
C LEU A 125 4.78 39.86 6.41
N LEU A 126 3.79 40.73 6.53
CA LEU A 126 2.38 40.32 6.49
C LEU A 126 2.04 39.63 5.17
N GLY A 127 2.49 40.17 4.03
CA GLY A 127 2.25 39.60 2.70
C GLY A 127 2.85 38.21 2.56
N VAL A 128 4.13 38.00 2.94
CA VAL A 128 4.79 36.69 2.85
C VAL A 128 4.16 35.68 3.82
N SER A 129 3.80 36.13 5.03
CA SER A 129 3.13 35.27 6.01
C SER A 129 1.76 34.80 5.50
N LEU A 130 0.99 35.71 4.91
CA LEU A 130 -0.31 35.41 4.31
C LEU A 130 -0.17 34.39 3.15
N LEU A 131 0.79 34.62 2.25
CA LEU A 131 1.04 33.68 1.14
C LEU A 131 1.46 32.27 1.63
N PHE A 132 2.24 32.21 2.70
CA PHE A 132 2.61 30.94 3.32
C PHE A 132 1.39 30.22 3.89
N LEU A 133 0.51 30.90 4.61
CA LEU A 133 -0.72 30.35 5.20
C LEU A 133 -1.69 29.85 4.11
N LEU A 134 -1.90 30.63 3.04
CA LEU A 134 -2.78 30.24 1.93
C LEU A 134 -2.26 28.96 1.20
N LYS A 135 -0.96 28.87 0.95
CA LYS A 135 -0.39 27.65 0.37
C LYS A 135 -0.56 26.43 1.27
N ARG A 136 -0.44 26.60 2.55
CA ARG A 136 -0.62 25.52 3.55
C ARG A 136 -2.06 25.07 3.65
N GLU A 137 -3.01 26.00 3.60
CA GLU A 137 -4.44 25.70 3.57
C GLU A 137 -4.82 24.87 2.34
N GLN A 138 -4.35 25.25 1.16
CA GLN A 138 -4.58 24.46 -0.08
C GLN A 138 -4.05 23.03 0.02
N LEU A 139 -2.88 22.84 0.65
CA LEU A 139 -2.32 21.52 0.89
C LEU A 139 -3.25 20.65 1.76
N TYR A 140 -3.78 21.22 2.84
CA TYR A 140 -4.69 20.50 3.74
C TYR A 140 -6.04 20.17 3.08
N ILE A 141 -6.62 21.11 2.33
CA ILE A 141 -7.87 20.87 1.59
C ILE A 141 -7.66 19.74 0.56
N HIS A 142 -6.56 19.77 -0.19
CA HIS A 142 -6.25 18.70 -1.13
C HIS A 142 -6.03 17.34 -0.43
N ALA A 143 -5.28 17.32 0.67
CA ALA A 143 -5.08 16.09 1.44
C ALA A 143 -6.39 15.53 2.00
N SER A 144 -7.26 16.40 2.56
CA SER A 144 -8.59 16.00 3.02
C SER A 144 -9.43 15.37 1.91
N SER A 145 -9.47 16.00 0.73
CA SER A 145 -10.25 15.48 -0.41
C SER A 145 -9.74 14.11 -0.90
N VAL A 146 -8.44 13.84 -0.84
CA VAL A 146 -7.87 12.52 -1.18
C VAL A 146 -8.25 11.48 -0.12
N ILE A 147 -8.16 11.84 1.18
CA ILE A 147 -8.55 10.94 2.27
C ILE A 147 -10.05 10.60 2.20
N ASP A 148 -10.91 11.58 1.87
CA ASP A 148 -12.34 11.35 1.69
C ASP A 148 -12.62 10.36 0.53
N ARG A 149 -11.83 10.40 -0.55
CA ARG A 149 -11.89 9.38 -1.62
C ARG A 149 -11.49 8.00 -1.11
N TYR A 150 -10.46 7.88 -0.29
CA TYR A 150 -10.07 6.60 0.30
C TYR A 150 -11.20 5.99 1.14
N THR A 151 -11.97 6.81 1.87
CA THR A 151 -13.15 6.31 2.61
C THR A 151 -14.28 5.85 1.70
N ALA A 152 -14.36 6.37 0.48
CA ALA A 152 -15.30 5.94 -0.56
C ALA A 152 -14.77 4.76 -1.41
N ASN A 153 -13.65 4.12 -1.01
CA ASN A 153 -12.96 3.05 -1.74
C ASN A 153 -12.38 3.50 -3.11
N ASP A 154 -12.18 4.79 -3.31
CA ASP A 154 -11.50 5.31 -4.50
C ASP A 154 -10.03 5.60 -4.17
N TYR A 155 -9.15 4.68 -4.57
CA TYR A 155 -7.70 4.76 -4.36
C TYR A 155 -6.93 5.28 -5.59
N SER A 156 -7.61 5.92 -6.55
CA SER A 156 -7.01 6.43 -7.80
C SER A 156 -6.07 7.61 -7.60
N SER A 157 -6.27 8.39 -6.53
CA SER A 157 -5.46 9.57 -6.20
C SER A 157 -4.47 9.25 -5.09
N ARG A 158 -3.33 9.96 -5.07
CA ARG A 158 -2.31 9.84 -4.02
C ARG A 158 -2.08 11.17 -3.34
N LEU A 159 -1.69 11.11 -2.07
CA LEU A 159 -1.30 12.29 -1.30
C LEU A 159 0.01 12.88 -1.85
N PRO A 160 0.21 14.21 -1.78
CA PRO A 160 1.43 14.85 -2.25
C PRO A 160 2.67 14.35 -1.50
N GLN A 161 3.67 13.85 -2.26
CA GLN A 161 4.93 13.33 -1.69
C GLN A 161 6.16 14.17 -2.06
N THR A 162 5.94 15.36 -2.64
CA THR A 162 6.99 16.14 -3.33
C THR A 162 7.98 16.87 -2.43
N ASN A 163 7.78 16.93 -1.11
CA ASN A 163 8.64 17.67 -0.19
C ASN A 163 9.06 16.84 1.03
N GLU A 164 10.15 17.25 1.69
CA GLU A 164 10.64 16.66 2.93
C GLU A 164 10.00 17.36 4.14
N GLY A 165 9.63 16.58 5.16
CA GLY A 165 9.08 17.11 6.42
C GLY A 165 8.07 16.18 7.08
N ALA A 166 7.75 16.42 8.36
CA ALA A 166 6.88 15.56 9.16
C ALA A 166 5.48 15.34 8.54
N VAL A 167 4.92 16.36 7.88
CA VAL A 167 3.61 16.28 7.22
C VAL A 167 3.65 15.31 6.04
N TYR A 168 4.70 15.34 5.24
CA TYR A 168 4.87 14.44 4.08
C TYR A 168 5.19 13.00 4.50
N GLN A 169 5.89 12.81 5.63
CA GLN A 169 6.08 11.49 6.24
C GLN A 169 4.73 10.89 6.70
N MET A 170 3.86 11.72 7.27
CA MET A 170 2.50 11.32 7.63
C MET A 170 1.69 10.96 6.37
N PHE A 171 1.74 11.76 5.31
CA PHE A 171 1.07 11.46 4.03
C PHE A 171 1.56 10.14 3.43
N SER A 172 2.86 9.90 3.43
CA SER A 172 3.45 8.64 2.98
C SER A 172 2.97 7.43 3.81
N SER A 173 2.77 7.61 5.11
CA SER A 173 2.23 6.57 5.99
C SER A 173 0.75 6.30 5.72
N ILE A 174 -0.04 7.33 5.45
CA ILE A 174 -1.45 7.23 5.06
C ILE A 174 -1.57 6.54 3.69
N ASP A 175 -0.73 6.87 2.71
CA ASP A 175 -0.73 6.22 1.39
C ASP A 175 -0.39 4.73 1.47
N ARG A 176 0.56 4.35 2.35
CA ARG A 176 0.84 2.92 2.61
C ARG A 176 -0.36 2.20 3.21
N LEU A 177 -1.03 2.84 4.16
CA LEU A 177 -2.24 2.29 4.78
C LEU A 177 -3.37 2.15 3.75
N ALA A 178 -3.57 3.16 2.87
CA ALA A 178 -4.52 3.10 1.78
C ALA A 178 -4.21 1.96 0.80
N THR A 179 -2.93 1.74 0.46
CA THR A 179 -2.51 0.62 -0.39
C THR A 179 -2.79 -0.74 0.25
N MET A 180 -2.55 -0.88 1.56
CA MET A 180 -2.89 -2.11 2.29
C MET A 180 -4.40 -2.36 2.34
N LEU A 181 -5.20 -1.32 2.59
CA LEU A 181 -6.66 -1.41 2.59
C LEU A 181 -7.21 -1.76 1.20
N GLN A 182 -6.66 -1.19 0.15
CA GLN A 182 -7.00 -1.55 -1.23
C GLN A 182 -6.75 -3.02 -1.50
N ALA A 183 -5.55 -3.52 -1.22
CA ALA A 183 -5.19 -4.93 -1.42
C ALA A 183 -6.10 -5.86 -0.59
N GLN A 184 -6.41 -5.50 0.66
CA GLN A 184 -7.30 -6.27 1.52
C GLN A 184 -8.74 -6.28 0.99
N ASN A 185 -9.23 -5.15 0.49
CA ASN A 185 -10.57 -5.05 -0.10
C ASN A 185 -10.69 -5.86 -1.39
N GLU A 186 -9.69 -5.78 -2.27
CA GLU A 186 -9.59 -6.60 -3.48
C GLU A 186 -9.58 -8.09 -3.15
N ALA A 187 -8.76 -8.52 -2.18
CA ALA A 187 -8.73 -9.91 -1.72
C ALA A 187 -10.08 -10.36 -1.13
N ALA A 188 -10.74 -9.51 -0.35
CA ALA A 188 -12.07 -9.80 0.20
C ALA A 188 -13.13 -9.91 -0.90
N GLN A 189 -13.12 -9.05 -1.91
CA GLN A 189 -14.02 -9.12 -3.05
C GLN A 189 -13.77 -10.39 -3.88
N HIS A 190 -12.52 -10.74 -4.16
CA HIS A 190 -12.17 -11.99 -4.83
C HIS A 190 -12.68 -13.21 -4.04
N SER A 191 -12.48 -13.23 -2.73
CA SER A 191 -12.97 -14.30 -1.85
C SER A 191 -14.50 -14.39 -1.88
N LYS A 192 -15.21 -13.26 -1.85
CA LYS A 192 -16.68 -13.22 -1.90
C LYS A 192 -17.23 -13.76 -3.23
N VAL A 193 -16.65 -13.33 -4.36
CA VAL A 193 -17.04 -13.81 -5.70
C VAL A 193 -16.75 -15.31 -5.81
N PHE A 194 -15.58 -15.73 -5.35
CA PHE A 194 -15.18 -17.13 -5.32
C PHE A 194 -16.16 -18.00 -4.51
N LEU A 195 -16.50 -17.60 -3.28
CA LEU A 195 -17.48 -18.29 -2.45
C LEU A 195 -18.86 -18.40 -3.12
N ARG A 196 -19.33 -17.29 -3.69
CA ARG A 196 -20.62 -17.27 -4.40
C ARG A 196 -20.65 -18.26 -5.56
N ASN A 197 -19.62 -18.26 -6.40
CA ASN A 197 -19.53 -19.16 -7.54
C ASN A 197 -19.45 -20.62 -7.06
N THR A 198 -18.62 -20.89 -6.04
CA THR A 198 -18.49 -22.23 -5.47
C THR A 198 -19.82 -22.76 -4.92
N ILE A 199 -20.58 -21.95 -4.18
CA ILE A 199 -21.90 -22.34 -3.64
C ILE A 199 -22.88 -22.62 -4.80
N SER A 200 -22.88 -21.79 -5.86
CA SER A 200 -23.72 -21.98 -7.03
C SER A 200 -23.40 -23.32 -7.72
N ASP A 201 -22.10 -23.58 -7.96
CA ASP A 201 -21.65 -24.82 -8.62
C ASP A 201 -22.01 -26.06 -7.78
N ILE A 202 -21.79 -26.02 -6.47
CA ILE A 202 -22.18 -27.07 -5.54
C ILE A 202 -23.69 -27.37 -5.64
N SER A 203 -24.48 -26.30 -5.60
CA SER A 203 -25.94 -26.42 -5.64
C SER A 203 -26.39 -27.10 -6.92
N HIS A 204 -25.81 -26.74 -8.05
CA HIS A 204 -26.10 -27.37 -9.34
C HIS A 204 -25.68 -28.84 -9.39
N GLN A 205 -24.47 -29.16 -8.89
CA GLN A 205 -23.95 -30.55 -8.90
C GLN A 205 -24.65 -31.48 -7.90
N LEU A 206 -25.26 -30.96 -6.83
CA LEU A 206 -26.08 -31.72 -5.92
C LEU A 206 -27.53 -31.91 -6.42
N LYS A 207 -28.09 -30.91 -7.08
CA LYS A 207 -29.49 -30.96 -7.57
C LYS A 207 -29.72 -32.08 -8.58
N THR A 208 -28.76 -32.32 -9.47
CA THR A 208 -28.87 -33.36 -10.51
C THR A 208 -29.00 -34.77 -9.94
N PRO A 209 -28.06 -35.29 -9.08
CA PRO A 209 -28.23 -36.62 -8.50
C PRO A 209 -29.40 -36.70 -7.57
N LEU A 210 -29.77 -35.61 -6.87
CA LEU A 210 -30.95 -35.60 -6.00
C LEU A 210 -32.25 -35.77 -6.82
N ALA A 211 -32.39 -35.09 -7.93
CA ALA A 211 -33.53 -35.24 -8.84
C ALA A 211 -33.59 -36.66 -9.41
N ALA A 212 -32.44 -37.26 -9.75
CA ALA A 212 -32.39 -38.65 -10.20
C ALA A 212 -32.83 -39.65 -9.10
N LEU A 213 -32.41 -39.41 -7.86
CA LEU A 213 -32.84 -40.25 -6.70
C LEU A 213 -34.34 -40.19 -6.50
N SER A 214 -34.96 -38.99 -6.55
CA SER A 214 -36.41 -38.82 -6.43
C SER A 214 -37.16 -39.56 -7.57
N MET A 215 -36.65 -39.47 -8.79
CA MET A 215 -37.21 -40.20 -9.94
C MET A 215 -37.08 -41.71 -9.78
N TYR A 216 -35.94 -42.23 -9.27
CA TYR A 216 -35.75 -43.65 -9.05
C TYR A 216 -36.68 -44.19 -7.95
N GLN A 217 -36.91 -43.41 -6.91
CA GLN A 217 -37.87 -43.74 -5.86
C GLN A 217 -39.28 -43.83 -6.44
N GLU A 218 -39.72 -42.83 -7.20
CA GLU A 218 -41.05 -42.80 -7.83
C GLU A 218 -41.29 -44.02 -8.73
N ILE A 219 -40.27 -44.41 -9.54
CA ILE A 219 -40.35 -45.61 -10.41
C ILE A 219 -40.49 -46.87 -9.55
N MET A 220 -39.73 -47.04 -8.46
CA MET A 220 -39.80 -48.21 -7.60
C MET A 220 -41.14 -48.28 -6.84
N GLU A 221 -41.75 -47.17 -6.48
CA GLU A 221 -43.06 -47.07 -5.83
C GLU A 221 -44.19 -47.41 -6.80
N ASN A 222 -44.08 -47.03 -8.07
CA ASN A 222 -45.12 -47.29 -9.08
C ASN A 222 -45.05 -48.74 -9.65
N GLU A 223 -43.93 -49.46 -9.48
CA GLU A 223 -43.74 -50.81 -9.98
C GLU A 223 -43.24 -51.78 -8.91
N PRO A 224 -43.99 -51.91 -7.77
CA PRO A 224 -43.49 -52.69 -6.61
C PRO A 224 -43.45 -54.21 -6.87
N ASP A 225 -44.26 -54.71 -7.80
CA ASP A 225 -44.34 -56.12 -8.15
C ASP A 225 -43.36 -56.56 -9.24
N HIS A 226 -42.47 -55.64 -9.72
CA HIS A 226 -41.48 -55.95 -10.73
C HIS A 226 -40.04 -56.05 -10.17
N PRO A 227 -39.55 -57.23 -9.74
CA PRO A 227 -38.24 -57.39 -9.07
C PRO A 227 -37.05 -56.92 -9.92
N ALA A 228 -37.14 -56.98 -11.25
CA ALA A 228 -36.09 -56.51 -12.15
C ALA A 228 -35.97 -54.98 -12.13
N VAL A 229 -37.09 -54.26 -12.06
CA VAL A 229 -37.14 -52.80 -11.94
C VAL A 229 -36.55 -52.38 -10.61
N ILE A 230 -37.04 -52.96 -9.52
CA ILE A 230 -36.55 -52.70 -8.16
C ILE A 230 -35.03 -52.89 -8.08
N ARG A 231 -34.51 -54.05 -8.59
CA ARG A 231 -33.08 -54.33 -8.57
C ARG A 231 -32.25 -53.30 -9.36
N THR A 232 -32.74 -52.91 -10.53
CA THR A 232 -32.07 -51.94 -11.40
C THR A 232 -32.00 -50.55 -10.75
N PHE A 233 -33.14 -50.07 -10.25
CA PHE A 233 -33.19 -48.70 -9.67
C PHE A 233 -32.57 -48.65 -8.28
N THR A 234 -32.54 -49.72 -7.50
CA THR A 234 -31.75 -49.84 -6.25
C THR A 234 -30.25 -49.70 -6.56
N ALA A 235 -29.75 -50.39 -7.60
CA ALA A 235 -28.36 -50.28 -8.02
C ALA A 235 -28.01 -48.84 -8.47
N LYS A 236 -28.89 -48.18 -9.27
CA LYS A 236 -28.75 -46.77 -9.70
C LYS A 236 -28.77 -45.83 -8.51
N THR A 237 -29.66 -46.04 -7.53
CA THR A 237 -29.71 -45.26 -6.29
C THR A 237 -28.39 -45.36 -5.52
N GLY A 238 -27.85 -46.59 -5.34
CA GLY A 238 -26.54 -46.78 -4.68
C GLY A 238 -25.40 -46.08 -5.42
N ALA A 239 -25.40 -46.08 -6.76
CA ALA A 239 -24.40 -45.37 -7.57
C ALA A 239 -24.52 -43.85 -7.41
N ALA A 240 -25.74 -43.29 -7.40
CA ALA A 240 -25.96 -41.85 -7.21
C ALA A 240 -25.54 -41.37 -5.81
N LEU A 241 -25.85 -42.18 -4.76
CA LEU A 241 -25.40 -41.86 -3.39
C LEU A 241 -23.88 -41.86 -3.25
N ARG A 242 -23.17 -42.88 -3.78
CA ARG A 242 -21.70 -42.90 -3.78
C ARG A 242 -21.10 -41.69 -4.52
N ARG A 243 -21.73 -41.28 -5.63
CA ARG A 243 -21.30 -40.09 -6.36
C ARG A 243 -21.46 -38.82 -5.53
N MET A 244 -22.55 -38.67 -4.81
CA MET A 244 -22.75 -37.53 -3.90
C MET A 244 -21.76 -37.54 -2.75
N GLU A 245 -21.45 -38.68 -2.17
CA GLU A 245 -20.45 -38.83 -1.12
C GLU A 245 -19.06 -38.41 -1.57
N GLN A 246 -18.63 -38.88 -2.75
CA GLN A 246 -17.36 -38.47 -3.37
C GLN A 246 -17.30 -36.95 -3.66
N LEU A 247 -18.40 -36.39 -4.14
CA LEU A 247 -18.51 -34.96 -4.40
C LEU A 247 -18.34 -34.16 -3.11
N ILE A 248 -19.06 -34.50 -2.05
CA ILE A 248 -18.99 -33.83 -0.74
C ILE A 248 -17.58 -33.99 -0.16
N GLY A 249 -17.01 -35.18 -0.20
CA GLY A 249 -15.67 -35.47 0.33
C GLY A 249 -14.58 -34.66 -0.39
N SER A 250 -14.59 -34.61 -1.74
CA SER A 250 -13.64 -33.84 -2.53
C SER A 250 -13.78 -32.33 -2.29
N LEU A 251 -15.01 -31.87 -2.16
CA LEU A 251 -15.30 -30.47 -1.89
C LEU A 251 -14.79 -30.00 -0.53
N LEU A 252 -15.02 -30.79 0.51
CA LEU A 252 -14.52 -30.51 1.86
C LEU A 252 -12.98 -30.46 1.87
N LYS A 253 -12.30 -31.36 1.14
CA LYS A 253 -10.84 -31.34 1.00
C LYS A 253 -10.36 -30.06 0.32
N ILE A 254 -10.97 -29.72 -0.82
CA ILE A 254 -10.61 -28.50 -1.57
C ILE A 254 -10.85 -27.24 -0.75
N THR A 255 -11.99 -27.12 -0.05
CA THR A 255 -12.28 -25.93 0.75
C THR A 255 -11.34 -25.76 1.93
N ARG A 256 -10.88 -26.86 2.54
CA ARG A 256 -9.86 -26.82 3.62
C ARG A 256 -8.49 -26.39 3.09
N LEU A 257 -8.10 -26.86 1.89
CA LEU A 257 -6.85 -26.49 1.22
C LEU A 257 -6.84 -25.00 0.86
N ASP A 258 -7.92 -24.49 0.26
CA ASP A 258 -8.01 -23.09 -0.15
C ASP A 258 -8.06 -22.09 1.01
N ALA A 259 -8.68 -22.50 2.12
CA ALA A 259 -8.70 -21.68 3.34
C ALA A 259 -7.32 -21.61 4.03
N GLY A 260 -6.31 -22.33 3.51
CA GLY A 260 -4.99 -22.42 4.15
C GLY A 260 -5.03 -23.13 5.53
N ASN A 261 -6.12 -23.83 5.83
CA ASN A 261 -6.35 -24.48 7.13
C ASN A 261 -5.71 -25.88 7.23
N ILE A 262 -4.97 -26.31 6.20
CA ILE A 262 -4.26 -27.57 6.21
C ILE A 262 -2.79 -27.31 6.52
N LEU A 263 -2.32 -27.83 7.63
CA LEU A 263 -0.91 -27.96 7.93
C LEU A 263 -0.45 -29.31 7.35
N PHE A 264 0.30 -29.27 6.25
CA PHE A 264 0.89 -30.47 5.68
C PHE A 264 1.99 -31.02 6.60
N ASP A 265 1.87 -32.29 6.96
CA ASP A 265 2.91 -33.03 7.69
C ASP A 265 3.99 -33.51 6.72
N LYS A 266 4.87 -32.58 6.31
CA LYS A 266 5.93 -32.85 5.34
C LYS A 266 7.02 -33.71 5.96
N GLN A 267 7.27 -34.87 5.37
CA GLN A 267 8.34 -35.78 5.77
C GLN A 267 9.09 -36.28 4.52
N ILE A 268 10.29 -36.81 4.72
CA ILE A 268 11.09 -37.39 3.64
C ILE A 268 10.52 -38.74 3.28
N CYS A 269 9.93 -38.87 2.08
CA CYS A 269 9.26 -40.08 1.62
C CYS A 269 10.04 -40.69 0.45
N PRO A 270 10.37 -41.98 0.47
CA PRO A 270 10.88 -42.69 -0.69
C PRO A 270 9.83 -42.68 -1.82
N LEU A 271 10.17 -42.14 -2.97
CA LEU A 271 9.25 -42.03 -4.13
C LEU A 271 8.66 -43.37 -4.57
N PRO A 272 9.41 -44.48 -4.65
CA PRO A 272 8.83 -45.78 -5.04
C PRO A 272 7.68 -46.20 -4.10
N GLN A 273 7.82 -45.98 -2.81
CA GLN A 273 6.78 -46.33 -1.80
C GLN A 273 5.56 -45.42 -1.96
N LEU A 274 5.78 -44.10 -2.07
CA LEU A 274 4.73 -43.11 -2.27
C LEU A 274 3.88 -43.42 -3.52
N ILE A 275 4.55 -43.73 -4.65
CA ILE A 275 3.87 -44.05 -5.90
C ILE A 275 3.12 -45.38 -5.77
N SER A 276 3.73 -46.41 -5.19
CA SER A 276 3.05 -47.68 -4.92
C SER A 276 1.79 -47.52 -4.08
N GLN A 277 1.83 -46.69 -3.05
CA GLN A 277 0.67 -46.34 -2.23
C GLN A 277 -0.40 -45.63 -3.08
N ALA A 278 -0.01 -44.64 -3.89
CA ALA A 278 -0.94 -43.87 -4.71
C ALA A 278 -1.72 -44.68 -5.73
N VAL A 279 -1.10 -45.75 -6.25
CA VAL A 279 -1.69 -46.59 -7.33
C VAL A 279 -2.26 -47.91 -6.85
N SER A 280 -2.08 -48.28 -5.57
CA SER A 280 -2.46 -49.62 -5.05
C SER A 280 -3.90 -50.05 -5.35
N GLU A 281 -4.86 -49.12 -5.16
CA GLU A 281 -6.27 -49.35 -5.45
C GLU A 281 -6.60 -49.27 -6.95
N LEU A 282 -5.80 -48.55 -7.72
CA LEU A 282 -6.01 -48.32 -9.14
C LEU A 282 -5.43 -49.44 -10.02
N THR A 283 -4.47 -50.21 -9.52
CA THR A 283 -3.89 -51.32 -10.22
C THR A 283 -4.93 -52.39 -10.57
N THR A 284 -5.76 -52.80 -9.59
CA THR A 284 -6.85 -53.74 -9.81
C THR A 284 -7.83 -53.26 -10.89
N ARG A 285 -8.18 -51.97 -10.84
CA ARG A 285 -9.06 -51.34 -11.81
C ARG A 285 -8.42 -51.35 -13.22
N ALA A 286 -7.11 -51.03 -13.30
CA ALA A 286 -6.39 -51.03 -14.57
C ALA A 286 -6.39 -52.42 -15.20
N ASP A 287 -6.12 -53.47 -14.40
CA ASP A 287 -6.13 -54.86 -14.83
C ASP A 287 -7.54 -55.31 -15.30
N ASP A 288 -8.59 -54.96 -14.56
CA ASP A 288 -9.98 -55.25 -14.92
C ASP A 288 -10.41 -54.57 -16.23
N GLU A 289 -9.90 -53.35 -16.50
CA GLU A 289 -10.18 -52.60 -17.69
C GLU A 289 -9.22 -52.97 -18.87
N GLY A 290 -8.27 -53.90 -18.66
CA GLY A 290 -7.29 -54.35 -19.64
C GLY A 290 -6.31 -53.23 -20.01
N LYS A 291 -5.89 -52.39 -19.06
CA LYS A 291 -4.94 -51.28 -19.23
C LYS A 291 -3.64 -51.59 -18.51
N LEU A 292 -2.51 -51.13 -19.09
CA LEU A 292 -1.19 -51.38 -18.51
C LEU A 292 -0.74 -50.18 -17.68
N LEU A 293 -0.50 -50.39 -16.39
CA LEU A 293 0.02 -49.39 -15.46
C LEU A 293 1.49 -49.66 -15.16
N LEU A 294 2.40 -48.78 -15.60
CA LEU A 294 3.85 -48.91 -15.43
C LEU A 294 4.40 -47.82 -14.51
N THR A 295 5.37 -48.20 -13.66
CA THR A 295 6.05 -47.28 -12.76
C THR A 295 7.56 -47.38 -12.96
N GLU A 296 8.22 -46.24 -13.25
CA GLU A 296 9.62 -46.19 -13.63
C GLU A 296 10.36 -45.03 -12.97
N GLY A 297 11.51 -45.30 -12.35
CA GLY A 297 12.36 -44.24 -11.78
C GLY A 297 13.43 -44.75 -10.82
N PRO A 298 14.32 -43.89 -10.33
CA PRO A 298 15.36 -44.24 -9.38
C PRO A 298 14.79 -44.78 -8.06
N LYS A 299 15.36 -45.87 -7.55
CA LYS A 299 14.90 -46.54 -6.33
C LYS A 299 15.26 -45.76 -5.06
N ASP A 300 16.27 -44.93 -5.11
CA ASP A 300 16.82 -44.11 -4.02
C ASP A 300 16.25 -42.67 -4.00
N ALA A 301 15.40 -42.33 -4.95
CA ALA A 301 14.78 -41.02 -5.03
C ALA A 301 13.80 -40.81 -3.87
N SER A 302 13.89 -39.62 -3.24
CA SER A 302 13.05 -39.21 -2.11
C SER A 302 12.46 -37.81 -2.36
N LEU A 303 11.31 -37.55 -1.73
CA LEU A 303 10.62 -36.27 -1.78
C LEU A 303 10.23 -35.82 -0.38
N LEU A 304 10.43 -34.54 -0.09
CA LEU A 304 9.89 -33.90 1.13
C LEU A 304 8.45 -33.48 0.86
N CYS A 305 7.50 -34.24 1.36
CA CYS A 305 6.07 -34.00 1.14
C CYS A 305 5.23 -34.61 2.26
N ASP A 306 3.94 -34.27 2.29
CA ASP A 306 2.94 -35.04 3.04
C ASP A 306 2.56 -36.26 2.21
N PRO A 307 2.87 -37.49 2.66
CA PRO A 307 2.68 -38.69 1.86
C PRO A 307 1.21 -38.97 1.54
N SER A 308 0.32 -38.70 2.48
CA SER A 308 -1.12 -38.98 2.29
C SER A 308 -1.74 -38.06 1.25
N TRP A 309 -1.47 -36.76 1.36
CA TRP A 309 -1.97 -35.80 0.40
C TRP A 309 -1.30 -35.95 -0.98
N THR A 310 0.00 -36.22 -1.03
CA THR A 310 0.72 -36.38 -2.30
C THR A 310 0.28 -37.66 -3.01
N ALA A 311 0.07 -38.76 -2.28
CA ALA A 311 -0.50 -39.98 -2.85
C ALA A 311 -1.90 -39.72 -3.43
N GLU A 312 -2.74 -38.96 -2.75
CA GLU A 312 -4.05 -38.57 -3.26
C GLU A 312 -3.96 -37.72 -4.54
N ALA A 313 -3.02 -36.77 -4.61
CA ALA A 313 -2.81 -35.99 -5.84
C ALA A 313 -2.42 -36.87 -7.01
N ILE A 314 -1.44 -37.77 -6.83
CA ILE A 314 -1.01 -38.74 -7.85
C ILE A 314 -2.16 -39.64 -8.24
N GLY A 315 -2.91 -40.17 -7.25
CA GLY A 315 -4.07 -41.05 -7.48
C GLY A 315 -5.15 -40.37 -8.34
N ASN A 316 -5.44 -39.09 -8.11
CA ASN A 316 -6.39 -38.32 -8.91
C ASN A 316 -5.92 -38.15 -10.37
N LEU A 317 -4.60 -37.95 -10.61
CA LEU A 317 -4.06 -37.88 -11.96
C LEU A 317 -4.09 -39.22 -12.67
N VAL A 318 -3.73 -40.30 -11.98
CA VAL A 318 -3.79 -41.66 -12.53
C VAL A 318 -5.23 -42.11 -12.80
N LYS A 319 -6.16 -41.78 -11.92
CA LYS A 319 -7.59 -42.00 -12.15
C LYS A 319 -8.08 -41.26 -13.39
N ASN A 320 -7.67 -40.02 -13.57
CA ASN A 320 -7.99 -39.26 -14.78
C ASN A 320 -7.43 -39.93 -16.04
N ALA A 321 -6.18 -40.40 -15.99
CA ALA A 321 -5.60 -41.14 -17.08
C ALA A 321 -6.36 -42.46 -17.42
N LEU A 322 -6.79 -43.20 -16.39
CA LEU A 322 -7.65 -44.37 -16.54
C LEU A 322 -9.00 -44.03 -17.17
N ASP A 323 -9.64 -42.94 -16.72
CA ASP A 323 -10.96 -42.53 -17.23
C ASP A 323 -10.90 -42.13 -18.74
N HIS A 324 -9.76 -41.60 -19.20
CA HIS A 324 -9.58 -41.09 -20.59
C HIS A 324 -8.77 -41.98 -21.51
N THR A 325 -8.56 -43.24 -21.15
CA THR A 325 -7.89 -44.23 -21.98
C THR A 325 -8.79 -45.42 -22.30
N SER A 326 -8.58 -46.05 -23.46
CA SER A 326 -9.30 -47.25 -23.84
C SER A 326 -8.58 -48.55 -23.37
N SER A 327 -9.24 -49.68 -23.44
CA SER A 327 -8.60 -50.99 -23.21
C SER A 327 -7.38 -51.18 -24.12
N GLY A 328 -6.30 -51.75 -23.58
CA GLY A 328 -5.00 -51.88 -24.21
C GLY A 328 -4.09 -50.64 -24.12
N ALA A 329 -4.57 -49.55 -23.54
CA ALA A 329 -3.76 -48.37 -23.32
C ALA A 329 -2.69 -48.57 -22.25
N THR A 330 -1.66 -47.71 -22.28
CA THR A 330 -0.56 -47.70 -21.30
C THR A 330 -0.50 -46.41 -20.57
N ILE A 331 -0.49 -46.49 -19.25
CA ILE A 331 -0.33 -45.35 -18.33
C ILE A 331 1.02 -45.51 -17.64
N ARG A 332 1.92 -44.50 -17.77
CA ARG A 332 3.26 -44.55 -17.20
C ARG A 332 3.42 -43.46 -16.13
N ILE A 333 3.92 -43.86 -14.98
CA ILE A 333 4.31 -42.94 -13.91
C ILE A 333 5.83 -42.96 -13.84
N ILE A 334 6.43 -41.86 -14.23
CA ILE A 334 7.89 -41.70 -14.33
C ILE A 334 8.34 -40.66 -13.36
N TRP A 335 9.36 -40.95 -12.54
CA TRP A 335 9.94 -39.95 -11.65
C TRP A 335 11.43 -39.85 -11.78
N ASP A 336 11.94 -38.67 -11.58
CA ASP A 336 13.37 -38.36 -11.49
C ASP A 336 13.62 -37.33 -10.39
N SER A 337 14.81 -37.33 -9.82
CA SER A 337 15.24 -36.39 -8.79
C SER A 337 16.61 -35.83 -9.18
N SER A 338 16.72 -34.53 -9.09
CA SER A 338 17.93 -33.76 -9.32
C SER A 338 18.24 -32.83 -8.15
N PRO A 339 19.44 -32.25 -8.07
CA PRO A 339 19.75 -31.24 -7.04
C PRO A 339 18.85 -30.00 -7.09
N LEU A 340 18.12 -29.77 -8.17
CA LEU A 340 17.29 -28.58 -8.39
C LEU A 340 15.80 -28.86 -8.21
N HIS A 341 15.34 -30.08 -8.44
CA HIS A 341 13.92 -30.44 -8.33
C HIS A 341 13.71 -31.96 -8.30
N THR A 342 12.60 -32.36 -7.74
CA THR A 342 12.03 -33.71 -7.92
C THR A 342 10.82 -33.60 -8.83
N ARG A 343 10.78 -34.43 -9.88
CA ARG A 343 9.75 -34.42 -10.91
C ARG A 343 9.05 -35.77 -10.97
N ILE A 344 7.69 -35.74 -11.01
CA ILE A 344 6.86 -36.91 -11.24
C ILE A 344 6.00 -36.62 -12.45
N ARG A 345 6.02 -37.52 -13.45
CA ARG A 345 5.22 -37.43 -14.67
C ARG A 345 4.24 -38.59 -14.75
N ILE A 346 3.00 -38.25 -15.04
CA ILE A 346 1.95 -39.23 -15.34
C ILE A 346 1.63 -39.06 -16.84
N CYS A 347 1.94 -40.08 -17.63
CA CYS A 347 1.81 -40.10 -19.06
C CYS A 347 0.75 -41.13 -19.45
N ASP A 348 -0.19 -40.75 -20.29
CA ASP A 348 -1.18 -41.65 -20.88
C ASP A 348 -1.26 -41.46 -22.40
N ASN A 349 -1.65 -42.52 -23.13
CA ASN A 349 -1.87 -42.52 -24.56
C ASN A 349 -3.38 -42.53 -24.91
N GLY A 350 -4.15 -41.73 -24.19
CA GLY A 350 -5.61 -41.63 -24.37
C GLY A 350 -6.03 -40.60 -25.43
N ASP A 351 -7.27 -40.10 -25.28
CA ASP A 351 -7.89 -39.19 -26.25
C ASP A 351 -7.20 -37.82 -26.34
N GLY A 352 -6.32 -37.50 -25.37
CA GLY A 352 -5.71 -36.19 -25.26
C GLY A 352 -6.66 -35.11 -24.83
N ILE A 353 -6.15 -33.86 -24.77
CA ILE A 353 -6.89 -32.67 -24.32
C ILE A 353 -6.89 -31.65 -25.45
N ALA A 354 -8.05 -31.14 -25.82
CA ALA A 354 -8.15 -30.10 -26.82
C ALA A 354 -7.41 -28.83 -26.37
N PRO A 355 -6.71 -28.09 -27.27
CA PRO A 355 -5.94 -26.90 -26.90
C PRO A 355 -6.74 -25.82 -26.14
N GLU A 356 -8.02 -25.65 -26.49
CA GLU A 356 -8.94 -24.74 -25.83
C GLU A 356 -9.26 -25.15 -24.38
N ASP A 357 -9.20 -26.44 -24.06
CA ASP A 357 -9.53 -26.98 -22.74
C ASP A 357 -8.33 -26.94 -21.77
N ILE A 358 -7.09 -26.94 -22.27
CA ILE A 358 -5.87 -27.01 -21.46
C ILE A 358 -5.86 -25.97 -20.31
N HIS A 359 -6.29 -24.75 -20.59
CA HIS A 359 -6.36 -23.68 -19.60
C HIS A 359 -7.53 -23.80 -18.62
N HIS A 360 -8.44 -24.73 -18.85
CA HIS A 360 -9.69 -24.90 -18.10
C HIS A 360 -9.75 -26.18 -17.28
N ILE A 361 -8.95 -27.19 -17.58
CA ILE A 361 -9.00 -28.51 -16.91
C ILE A 361 -8.78 -28.47 -15.39
N PHE A 362 -8.09 -27.45 -14.89
CA PHE A 362 -7.87 -27.25 -13.44
C PHE A 362 -8.97 -26.39 -12.78
N LYS A 363 -9.98 -25.90 -13.56
CA LYS A 363 -11.15 -25.25 -12.98
C LYS A 363 -12.08 -26.30 -12.36
N ARG A 364 -12.66 -25.98 -11.23
CA ARG A 364 -13.61 -26.88 -10.55
C ARG A 364 -14.82 -27.12 -11.39
N PHE A 365 -15.32 -28.36 -11.34
CA PHE A 365 -16.49 -28.82 -12.10
C PHE A 365 -16.34 -28.68 -13.63
N TYR A 366 -15.17 -28.31 -14.11
CA TYR A 366 -14.93 -28.25 -15.54
C TYR A 366 -14.84 -29.64 -16.15
N ARG A 367 -15.54 -29.84 -17.25
CA ARG A 367 -15.52 -31.03 -18.08
C ARG A 367 -15.53 -30.60 -19.52
N SER A 368 -14.71 -31.20 -20.35
CA SER A 368 -14.74 -30.92 -21.77
C SER A 368 -16.03 -31.50 -22.39
N ASN A 369 -16.49 -30.91 -23.48
CA ASN A 369 -17.67 -31.39 -24.21
C ASN A 369 -17.52 -32.84 -24.71
N GLN A 370 -16.30 -33.25 -24.98
CA GLN A 370 -15.98 -34.60 -25.45
C GLN A 370 -16.04 -35.64 -24.31
N SER A 371 -15.95 -35.26 -23.07
CA SER A 371 -15.96 -36.15 -21.89
C SER A 371 -17.28 -36.06 -21.08
N SER A 372 -18.35 -35.52 -21.67
CA SER A 372 -19.65 -35.37 -21.01
C SER A 372 -20.26 -36.71 -20.53
N ASP A 373 -20.04 -37.79 -21.29
CA ASP A 373 -20.60 -39.13 -21.02
C ASP A 373 -19.75 -39.99 -20.06
N MET A 374 -18.51 -39.56 -19.75
CA MET A 374 -17.62 -40.31 -18.86
C MET A 374 -17.95 -40.09 -17.37
N PRO A 375 -17.69 -41.06 -16.46
CA PRO A 375 -17.88 -40.85 -15.04
C PRO A 375 -16.86 -39.87 -14.50
N GLY A 376 -17.32 -38.76 -13.92
CA GLY A 376 -16.44 -37.78 -13.28
C GLY A 376 -17.18 -36.54 -12.79
N ILE A 377 -16.68 -35.91 -11.72
CA ILE A 377 -17.28 -34.72 -11.10
C ILE A 377 -16.55 -33.42 -11.50
N GLY A 378 -15.38 -33.54 -12.13
CA GLY A 378 -14.54 -32.38 -12.45
C GLY A 378 -13.83 -31.75 -11.24
N LEU A 379 -13.59 -32.54 -10.19
CA LEU A 379 -12.90 -32.10 -8.96
C LEU A 379 -11.51 -32.73 -8.77
N GLY A 380 -11.17 -33.82 -9.46
CA GLY A 380 -9.91 -34.54 -9.27
C GLY A 380 -8.67 -33.70 -9.65
N LEU A 381 -8.67 -33.11 -10.84
CA LEU A 381 -7.55 -32.26 -11.31
C LEU A 381 -7.41 -30.98 -10.46
N PRO A 382 -8.48 -30.22 -10.13
CA PRO A 382 -8.40 -29.11 -9.18
C PRO A 382 -7.84 -29.51 -7.82
N LEU A 383 -8.26 -30.65 -7.28
CA LEU A 383 -7.77 -31.16 -6.01
C LEU A 383 -6.28 -31.50 -6.06
N ALA A 384 -5.84 -32.22 -7.09
CA ALA A 384 -4.42 -32.52 -7.31
C ALA A 384 -3.58 -31.23 -7.39
N LYS A 385 -4.06 -30.21 -8.10
CA LYS A 385 -3.41 -28.90 -8.18
C LYS A 385 -3.31 -28.23 -6.82
N SER A 386 -4.41 -28.12 -6.07
CA SER A 386 -4.42 -27.48 -4.75
C SER A 386 -3.50 -28.22 -3.75
N ILE A 387 -3.40 -29.55 -3.82
CA ILE A 387 -2.49 -30.35 -2.97
C ILE A 387 -1.03 -30.05 -3.31
N VAL A 388 -0.67 -30.04 -4.60
CA VAL A 388 0.71 -29.84 -5.04
C VAL A 388 1.17 -28.41 -4.75
N GLU A 389 0.35 -27.42 -5.11
CA GLU A 389 0.66 -26.00 -4.87
C GLU A 389 0.68 -25.67 -3.36
N GLY A 390 -0.17 -26.26 -2.55
CA GLY A 390 -0.15 -26.13 -1.10
C GLY A 390 1.12 -26.69 -0.42
N GLN A 391 1.89 -27.52 -1.13
CA GLN A 391 3.17 -28.06 -0.68
C GLN A 391 4.38 -27.41 -1.38
N ASP A 392 4.21 -26.20 -1.94
CA ASP A 392 5.23 -25.44 -2.67
C ASP A 392 5.71 -26.14 -3.98
N GLY A 393 4.90 -27.05 -4.52
CA GLY A 393 5.12 -27.67 -5.82
C GLY A 393 4.39 -26.92 -6.93
N THR A 394 4.63 -27.36 -8.16
CA THR A 394 3.89 -26.89 -9.35
C THR A 394 3.37 -28.07 -10.16
N ILE A 395 2.21 -27.88 -10.80
CA ILE A 395 1.62 -28.84 -11.71
C ILE A 395 1.48 -28.23 -13.09
N SER A 396 1.83 -28.96 -14.11
CA SER A 396 1.64 -28.57 -15.51
C SER A 396 1.13 -29.74 -16.34
N VAL A 397 0.58 -29.44 -17.51
CA VAL A 397 0.08 -30.43 -18.47
C VAL A 397 0.57 -30.09 -19.84
N GLN A 398 0.94 -31.14 -20.60
CA GLN A 398 1.19 -31.10 -22.01
C GLN A 398 0.36 -32.21 -22.65
N SER A 399 -0.42 -31.88 -23.64
CA SER A 399 -1.25 -32.88 -24.34
C SER A 399 -1.33 -32.58 -25.83
N THR A 400 -1.33 -33.65 -26.59
CA THR A 400 -1.62 -33.64 -28.02
C THR A 400 -2.86 -34.51 -28.24
N PRO A 401 -3.93 -33.98 -28.85
CA PRO A 401 -5.14 -34.76 -29.10
C PRO A 401 -4.82 -36.08 -29.83
N TYR A 402 -5.41 -37.17 -29.32
CA TYR A 402 -5.26 -38.54 -29.83
C TYR A 402 -3.82 -39.10 -29.85
N ALA A 403 -2.92 -38.55 -29.05
CA ALA A 403 -1.54 -39.00 -28.97
C ALA A 403 -1.10 -39.26 -27.52
N GLU A 404 -0.78 -38.27 -26.77
CA GLU A 404 -0.27 -38.38 -25.39
C GLU A 404 -0.72 -37.23 -24.54
N THR A 405 -1.04 -37.54 -23.26
CA THR A 405 -1.20 -36.52 -22.21
C THR A 405 -0.15 -36.76 -21.15
N VAL A 406 0.56 -35.70 -20.77
CA VAL A 406 1.60 -35.73 -19.74
C VAL A 406 1.29 -34.67 -18.67
N PHE A 407 0.93 -35.14 -17.47
CA PHE A 407 0.89 -34.31 -16.29
C PHE A 407 2.25 -34.33 -15.59
N THR A 408 2.79 -33.19 -15.26
CA THR A 408 4.10 -33.05 -14.61
C THR A 408 3.94 -32.33 -13.27
N LEU A 409 4.36 -32.99 -12.20
CA LEU A 409 4.48 -32.45 -10.86
C LEU A 409 5.96 -32.12 -10.62
N LEU A 410 6.23 -30.89 -10.16
CA LEU A 410 7.58 -30.44 -9.79
C LEU A 410 7.55 -29.98 -8.34
N PHE A 411 8.49 -30.50 -7.55
CA PHE A 411 8.69 -30.09 -6.18
C PHE A 411 10.11 -29.55 -5.99
N SER A 412 10.26 -28.55 -5.12
CA SER A 412 11.57 -28.01 -4.75
C SER A 412 12.44 -29.10 -4.12
N PRO A 413 13.76 -29.07 -4.32
CA PRO A 413 14.64 -30.07 -3.74
C PRO A 413 14.66 -29.92 -2.21
N TYR A 414 14.83 -31.04 -1.54
CA TYR A 414 15.13 -31.06 -0.12
C TYR A 414 16.53 -30.46 0.09
N LYS A 415 16.62 -29.24 0.62
CA LYS A 415 17.89 -28.70 1.11
C LYS A 415 18.15 -29.35 2.48
N ILE A 416 19.10 -30.27 2.55
CA ILE A 416 19.74 -30.62 3.82
C ILE A 416 20.44 -29.33 4.27
N VAL A 417 19.85 -28.63 5.25
CA VAL A 417 20.56 -27.58 5.95
C VAL A 417 21.58 -28.32 6.82
N SER A 418 22.83 -28.36 6.29
CA SER A 418 24.00 -28.85 6.99
C SER A 418 24.45 -27.84 8.05
#